data_534596d89a26bd8f48f70ccb6863d959
#
_entry.id   534596d89a26bd8f48f70ccb6863d959
#
_cell.length_a   1.000
_cell.length_b   1.000
_cell.length_c   1.000
_cell.angle_alpha   90.00
_cell.angle_beta   90.00
_cell.angle_gamma   90.00
#
_symmetry.space_group_name_H-M   'P 1'
#
loop_
_entity.id
_entity.type
_entity.pdbx_description
1 polymer ?
#
loop_
_entity_poly.entity_id
_entity_poly.type
_entity_poly.pdbx_seq_one_letter_code
_entity_poly.pdbx_strand_id
1 'polypeptide(L)'
;ADQGKIDLNRGIIRGGSAGGYTVLSALTFTDTFKAGASLYGIGDLETLATDTHKFESRYLDSLIGPYPETKDIYRARSPIHHAEGLNCPVIFLQGLEDKVVPPNQAEMMVDILQQKGIKVAHVTFADEGHGFRKAANIIRAMESELNFYKEVFGLEGAL
;
A
#
# COMPACT_ATOMS: atom_id res chain seq x y z
N ALA A 1 23.47 -7.74 1.03
CA ALA A 1 23.92 -7.76 2.44
C ALA A 1 25.34 -8.30 2.56
N ASP A 2 25.59 -9.53 2.10
CA ASP A 2 26.89 -10.22 2.26
C ASP A 2 28.09 -9.45 1.69
N GLN A 3 27.85 -8.57 0.71
CA GLN A 3 28.86 -7.67 0.15
C GLN A 3 28.93 -6.30 0.83
N GLY A 4 28.21 -6.07 1.92
CA GLY A 4 28.16 -4.80 2.64
C GLY A 4 27.49 -3.64 1.90
N LYS A 5 26.77 -3.92 0.80
CA LYS A 5 26.15 -2.88 -0.06
C LYS A 5 24.78 -2.46 0.42
N ILE A 6 24.10 -3.28 1.22
CA ILE A 6 22.75 -3.02 1.77
C ILE A 6 22.69 -3.42 3.24
N ASP A 7 21.84 -2.72 4.00
CA ASP A 7 21.48 -3.07 5.36
C ASP A 7 20.09 -3.74 5.35
N LEU A 8 20.04 -5.03 5.65
CA LEU A 8 18.78 -5.79 5.68
C LEU A 8 17.82 -5.30 6.77
N ASN A 9 18.32 -4.65 7.82
CA ASN A 9 17.48 -4.08 8.88
C ASN A 9 16.80 -2.76 8.46
N ARG A 10 17.12 -2.25 7.28
CA ARG A 10 16.56 -1.02 6.70
C ARG A 10 15.95 -1.26 5.32
N GLY A 11 15.64 -2.51 4.99
CA GLY A 11 14.98 -2.85 3.74
C GLY A 11 13.57 -2.24 3.67
N ILE A 12 13.30 -1.46 2.63
CA ILE A 12 12.02 -0.80 2.37
C ILE A 12 11.45 -1.34 1.06
N ILE A 13 10.13 -1.50 1.00
CA ILE A 13 9.40 -1.77 -0.25
C ILE A 13 8.46 -0.61 -0.55
N ARG A 14 8.45 -0.14 -1.80
CA ARG A 14 7.65 0.98 -2.27
C ARG A 14 6.98 0.65 -3.59
N GLY A 15 5.71 1.03 -3.76
CA GLY A 15 5.01 0.85 -5.02
C GLY A 15 3.68 1.56 -5.10
N GLY A 16 3.23 1.84 -6.32
CA GLY A 16 1.93 2.47 -6.61
C GLY A 16 0.99 1.56 -7.36
N SER A 17 -0.33 1.69 -7.17
CA SER A 17 -1.38 0.91 -7.84
C SER A 17 -1.17 -0.61 -7.62
N ALA A 18 -1.04 -1.41 -8.67
CA ALA A 18 -0.65 -2.81 -8.57
C ALA A 18 0.67 -3.02 -7.80
N GLY A 19 1.62 -2.07 -7.90
CA GLY A 19 2.83 -2.06 -7.07
C GLY A 19 2.53 -1.82 -5.60
N GLY A 20 1.52 -1.02 -5.26
CA GLY A 20 1.04 -0.85 -3.90
C GLY A 20 0.41 -2.12 -3.33
N TYR A 21 -0.32 -2.88 -4.16
CA TYR A 21 -0.77 -4.23 -3.81
C TYR A 21 0.43 -5.15 -3.52
N THR A 22 1.45 -5.12 -4.38
CA THR A 22 2.69 -5.91 -4.17
C THR A 22 3.37 -5.54 -2.85
N VAL A 23 3.41 -4.24 -2.50
CA VAL A 23 3.92 -3.78 -1.20
C VAL A 23 3.15 -4.44 -0.06
N LEU A 24 1.84 -4.27 -0.02
CA LEU A 24 1.01 -4.79 1.06
C LEU A 24 1.09 -6.32 1.15
N SER A 25 1.09 -7.01 0.01
CA SER A 25 1.25 -8.47 -0.05
C SER A 25 2.62 -8.91 0.47
N ALA A 26 3.71 -8.26 0.05
CA ALA A 26 5.05 -8.60 0.53
C ALA A 26 5.18 -8.40 2.04
N LEU A 27 4.63 -7.31 2.58
CA LEU A 27 4.65 -7.01 4.02
C LEU A 27 3.76 -7.94 4.85
N THR A 28 2.69 -8.48 4.23
CA THR A 28 1.75 -9.38 4.89
C THR A 28 2.25 -10.83 4.89
N PHE A 29 2.81 -11.28 3.77
CA PHE A 29 3.14 -12.69 3.55
C PHE A 29 4.63 -13.02 3.68
N THR A 30 5.50 -12.02 3.91
CA THR A 30 6.95 -12.23 4.10
C THR A 30 7.52 -11.30 5.17
N ASP A 31 8.70 -11.64 5.71
CA ASP A 31 9.43 -10.85 6.73
C ASP A 31 10.63 -10.08 6.13
N THR A 32 10.71 -9.97 4.82
CA THR A 32 11.89 -9.44 4.11
C THR A 32 12.10 -7.96 4.38
N PHE A 33 11.00 -7.18 4.38
CA PHE A 33 11.06 -5.72 4.49
C PHE A 33 10.72 -5.24 5.92
N LYS A 34 11.28 -4.10 6.30
CA LYS A 34 11.14 -3.50 7.64
C LYS A 34 10.21 -2.28 7.66
N ALA A 35 9.87 -1.77 6.49
CA ALA A 35 8.85 -0.73 6.29
C ALA A 35 8.35 -0.75 4.85
N GLY A 36 7.21 -0.11 4.60
CA GLY A 36 6.68 0.04 3.26
C GLY A 36 5.96 1.35 2.99
N ALA A 37 5.87 1.69 1.69
CA ALA A 37 5.03 2.78 1.19
C ALA A 37 4.09 2.27 0.11
N SER A 38 2.79 2.31 0.40
CA SER A 38 1.73 1.98 -0.54
C SER A 38 1.11 3.27 -1.08
N LEU A 39 1.31 3.54 -2.37
CA LEU A 39 0.73 4.68 -3.05
C LEU A 39 -0.49 4.21 -3.84
N TYR A 40 -1.65 4.74 -3.48
CA TYR A 40 -2.93 4.36 -4.13
C TYR A 40 -3.01 2.86 -4.43
N GLY A 41 -2.61 2.04 -3.44
CA GLY A 41 -2.51 0.58 -3.55
C GLY A 41 -3.78 -0.14 -3.14
N ILE A 42 -3.81 -1.44 -3.41
CA ILE A 42 -4.97 -2.30 -3.20
C ILE A 42 -4.73 -3.18 -1.97
N GLY A 43 -5.62 -3.12 -1.00
CA GLY A 43 -5.60 -3.98 0.20
C GLY A 43 -6.61 -5.12 0.14
N ASP A 44 -7.73 -4.90 -0.57
CA ASP A 44 -8.83 -5.83 -0.73
C ASP A 44 -9.20 -6.01 -2.19
N LEU A 45 -8.94 -7.18 -2.74
CA LEU A 45 -9.26 -7.53 -4.12
C LEU A 45 -10.76 -7.76 -4.33
N GLU A 46 -11.50 -8.19 -3.31
CA GLU A 46 -12.95 -8.38 -3.41
C GLU A 46 -13.66 -7.02 -3.56
N THR A 47 -13.34 -6.08 -2.67
CA THR A 47 -13.88 -4.72 -2.73
C THR A 47 -13.47 -4.05 -4.05
N LEU A 48 -12.23 -4.24 -4.51
CA LEU A 48 -11.83 -3.73 -5.81
C LEU A 48 -12.66 -4.32 -6.95
N ALA A 49 -12.93 -5.63 -6.95
CA ALA A 49 -13.72 -6.28 -8.00
C ALA A 49 -15.18 -5.78 -8.07
N THR A 50 -15.75 -5.36 -6.91
CA THR A 50 -17.11 -4.84 -6.82
C THR A 50 -17.22 -3.35 -7.09
N ASP A 51 -16.20 -2.57 -6.68
CA ASP A 51 -16.19 -1.11 -6.74
C ASP A 51 -15.47 -0.54 -7.96
N THR A 52 -14.88 -1.40 -8.79
CA THR A 52 -14.05 -0.97 -9.91
C THR A 52 -14.84 -0.36 -11.05
N HIS A 53 -14.19 0.50 -11.82
CA HIS A 53 -14.74 1.18 -12.98
C HIS A 53 -15.05 0.20 -14.12
N LYS A 54 -16.08 0.50 -14.91
CA LYS A 54 -16.59 -0.35 -16.01
C LYS A 54 -15.54 -0.83 -17.02
N PHE A 55 -14.46 -0.08 -17.23
CA PHE A 55 -13.34 -0.45 -18.12
C PHE A 55 -12.42 -1.53 -17.54
N GLU A 56 -12.36 -1.68 -16.22
CA GLU A 56 -11.50 -2.64 -15.54
C GLU A 56 -12.31 -3.80 -14.91
N SER A 57 -13.62 -3.82 -15.10
CA SER A 57 -14.53 -4.77 -14.47
C SER A 57 -14.22 -6.24 -14.73
N ARG A 58 -13.42 -6.56 -15.76
CA ARG A 58 -12.95 -7.91 -16.08
C ARG A 58 -11.43 -8.06 -16.10
N TYR A 59 -10.69 -7.01 -15.71
CA TYR A 59 -9.23 -7.08 -15.66
C TYR A 59 -8.75 -8.13 -14.66
N LEU A 60 -9.37 -8.18 -13.49
CA LEU A 60 -9.06 -9.15 -12.46
C LEU A 60 -9.44 -10.58 -12.85
N ASP A 61 -10.45 -10.80 -13.71
CA ASP A 61 -10.83 -12.13 -14.19
C ASP A 61 -9.65 -12.85 -14.87
N SER A 62 -8.80 -12.12 -15.59
CA SER A 62 -7.63 -12.68 -16.26
C SER A 62 -6.45 -12.95 -15.33
N LEU A 63 -6.36 -12.23 -14.19
CA LEU A 63 -5.25 -12.32 -13.25
C LEU A 63 -5.53 -13.28 -12.09
N ILE A 64 -6.79 -13.37 -11.66
CA ILE A 64 -7.20 -14.10 -10.47
C ILE A 64 -8.21 -15.19 -10.84
N GLY A 65 -9.18 -14.84 -11.68
CA GLY A 65 -10.30 -15.67 -12.08
C GLY A 65 -11.62 -14.89 -11.99
N PRO A 66 -12.72 -15.41 -12.58
CA PRO A 66 -13.99 -14.72 -12.61
C PRO A 66 -14.55 -14.55 -11.18
N TYR A 67 -15.02 -13.34 -10.88
CA TYR A 67 -15.71 -13.03 -9.64
C TYR A 67 -17.24 -13.08 -9.89
N PRO A 68 -18.07 -13.72 -9.04
CA PRO A 68 -17.72 -14.23 -7.69
C PRO A 68 -17.26 -15.70 -7.63
N GLU A 69 -17.17 -16.42 -8.74
CA GLU A 69 -16.90 -17.87 -8.78
C GLU A 69 -15.58 -18.26 -8.10
N THR A 70 -14.56 -17.39 -8.18
CA THR A 70 -13.25 -17.59 -7.56
C THR A 70 -13.03 -16.72 -6.32
N LYS A 71 -14.09 -16.35 -5.62
CA LYS A 71 -14.06 -15.48 -4.43
C LYS A 71 -13.03 -15.90 -3.38
N ASP A 72 -12.88 -17.19 -3.15
CA ASP A 72 -11.92 -17.70 -2.16
C ASP A 72 -10.48 -17.36 -2.53
N ILE A 73 -10.14 -17.30 -3.83
CA ILE A 73 -8.82 -16.88 -4.30
C ILE A 73 -8.60 -15.39 -4.05
N TYR A 74 -9.64 -14.56 -4.30
CA TYR A 74 -9.58 -13.13 -4.00
C TYR A 74 -9.30 -12.90 -2.52
N ARG A 75 -10.03 -13.57 -1.62
CA ARG A 75 -9.81 -13.47 -0.18
C ARG A 75 -8.42 -13.94 0.23
N ALA A 76 -7.99 -15.10 -0.25
CA ALA A 76 -6.69 -15.67 0.09
C ALA A 76 -5.51 -14.78 -0.36
N ARG A 77 -5.70 -13.94 -1.39
CA ARG A 77 -4.68 -13.03 -1.91
C ARG A 77 -4.85 -11.59 -1.46
N SER A 78 -5.89 -11.25 -0.72
CA SER A 78 -6.13 -9.89 -0.21
C SER A 78 -5.38 -9.66 1.10
N PRO A 79 -4.42 -8.73 1.16
CA PRO A 79 -3.68 -8.42 2.39
C PRO A 79 -4.56 -8.12 3.59
N ILE A 80 -5.71 -7.50 3.38
CA ILE A 80 -6.65 -7.11 4.45
C ILE A 80 -7.15 -8.31 5.27
N HIS A 81 -7.34 -9.47 4.63
CA HIS A 81 -7.81 -10.67 5.31
C HIS A 81 -6.70 -11.44 6.05
N HIS A 82 -5.46 -11.00 5.92
CA HIS A 82 -4.26 -11.59 6.51
C HIS A 82 -3.40 -10.54 7.22
N ALA A 83 -4.02 -9.43 7.62
CA ALA A 83 -3.32 -8.31 8.24
C ALA A 83 -2.60 -8.66 9.55
N GLU A 84 -2.93 -9.82 10.16
CA GLU A 84 -2.17 -10.38 11.29
C GLU A 84 -0.70 -10.65 10.94
N GLY A 85 -0.39 -10.96 9.68
CA GLY A 85 0.98 -11.16 9.20
C GLY A 85 1.77 -9.87 9.01
N LEU A 86 1.10 -8.72 8.82
CA LEU A 86 1.75 -7.43 8.62
C LEU A 86 2.15 -6.81 9.97
N ASN A 87 3.46 -6.79 10.27
CA ASN A 87 4.00 -6.39 11.57
C ASN A 87 5.04 -5.27 11.49
N CYS A 88 5.13 -4.54 10.37
CA CYS A 88 6.08 -3.45 10.19
C CYS A 88 5.38 -2.12 9.84
N PRO A 89 6.05 -0.98 10.05
CA PRO A 89 5.51 0.34 9.71
C PRO A 89 5.16 0.51 8.24
N VAL A 90 4.01 1.18 7.96
CA VAL A 90 3.56 1.46 6.59
C VAL A 90 3.08 2.89 6.47
N ILE A 91 3.48 3.57 5.38
CA ILE A 91 2.88 4.82 4.95
C ILE A 91 1.94 4.57 3.76
N PHE A 92 0.73 5.10 3.85
CA PHE A 92 -0.26 5.13 2.77
C PHE A 92 -0.37 6.53 2.20
N LEU A 93 -0.31 6.65 0.87
CA LEU A 93 -0.47 7.91 0.17
C LEU A 93 -1.61 7.76 -0.86
N GLN A 94 -2.68 8.55 -0.72
CA GLN A 94 -3.93 8.33 -1.44
C GLN A 94 -4.54 9.63 -1.97
N GLY A 95 -4.89 9.66 -3.26
CA GLY A 95 -5.72 10.71 -3.85
C GLY A 95 -7.20 10.48 -3.52
N LEU A 96 -7.90 11.53 -3.05
CA LEU A 96 -9.31 11.40 -2.68
C LEU A 96 -10.26 11.38 -3.89
N GLU A 97 -9.79 11.81 -5.07
CA GLU A 97 -10.54 11.73 -6.34
C GLU A 97 -10.21 10.46 -7.14
N ASP A 98 -9.52 9.48 -6.53
CA ASP A 98 -9.14 8.24 -7.20
C ASP A 98 -10.37 7.36 -7.45
N LYS A 99 -10.70 7.16 -8.73
CA LYS A 99 -11.80 6.33 -9.21
C LYS A 99 -11.32 4.97 -9.74
N VAL A 100 -10.03 4.74 -9.81
CA VAL A 100 -9.43 3.47 -10.25
C VAL A 100 -9.20 2.57 -9.05
N VAL A 101 -8.55 3.11 -8.02
CA VAL A 101 -8.39 2.46 -6.71
C VAL A 101 -9.00 3.41 -5.67
N PRO A 102 -10.26 3.18 -5.26
CA PRO A 102 -10.95 4.09 -4.35
C PRO A 102 -10.26 4.25 -2.99
N PRO A 103 -10.38 5.42 -2.32
CA PRO A 103 -9.71 5.71 -1.06
C PRO A 103 -10.00 4.71 0.06
N ASN A 104 -11.16 4.07 0.06
CA ASN A 104 -11.52 3.04 1.05
C ASN A 104 -10.52 1.88 1.09
N GLN A 105 -9.80 1.59 0.01
CA GLN A 105 -8.74 0.58 -0.02
C GLN A 105 -7.62 0.88 0.98
N ALA A 106 -7.17 2.13 1.04
CA ALA A 106 -6.17 2.58 2.00
C ALA A 106 -6.76 2.67 3.41
N GLU A 107 -7.96 3.26 3.55
CA GLU A 107 -8.64 3.47 4.82
C GLU A 107 -8.82 2.17 5.61
N MET A 108 -9.35 1.13 4.97
CA MET A 108 -9.54 -0.17 5.62
C MET A 108 -8.24 -0.78 6.15
N MET A 109 -7.15 -0.69 5.39
CA MET A 109 -5.84 -1.18 5.84
C MET A 109 -5.28 -0.34 6.99
N VAL A 110 -5.41 0.99 6.91
CA VAL A 110 -4.99 1.92 7.96
C VAL A 110 -5.68 1.60 9.28
N ASP A 111 -7.01 1.44 9.25
CA ASP A 111 -7.81 1.14 10.44
C ASP A 111 -7.37 -0.15 11.13
N ILE A 112 -7.18 -1.21 10.35
CA ILE A 112 -6.75 -2.51 10.89
C ILE A 112 -5.35 -2.41 11.50
N LEU A 113 -4.41 -1.77 10.83
CA LEU A 113 -3.03 -1.65 11.31
C LEU A 113 -2.92 -0.75 12.55
N GLN A 114 -3.73 0.31 12.62
CA GLN A 114 -3.84 1.16 13.82
C GLN A 114 -4.40 0.37 15.01
N GLN A 115 -5.44 -0.44 14.81
CA GLN A 115 -5.99 -1.31 15.86
C GLN A 115 -4.96 -2.34 16.36
N LYS A 116 -4.06 -2.78 15.51
CA LYS A 116 -2.92 -3.65 15.87
C LYS A 116 -1.79 -2.90 16.61
N GLY A 117 -1.83 -1.57 16.68
CA GLY A 117 -0.74 -0.77 17.24
C GLY A 117 0.49 -0.66 16.33
N ILE A 118 0.36 -0.97 15.04
CA ILE A 118 1.42 -0.79 14.06
C ILE A 118 1.55 0.71 13.75
N LYS A 119 2.78 1.22 13.61
CA LYS A 119 3.02 2.59 13.18
C LYS A 119 2.54 2.78 11.74
N VAL A 120 1.52 3.62 11.56
CA VAL A 120 0.93 3.94 10.25
C VAL A 120 0.92 5.44 10.04
N ALA A 121 1.31 5.88 8.85
CA ALA A 121 1.03 7.22 8.35
C ALA A 121 0.01 7.13 7.19
N HIS A 122 -1.00 8.00 7.20
CA HIS A 122 -1.98 8.10 6.12
C HIS A 122 -2.01 9.54 5.60
N VAL A 123 -1.50 9.74 4.39
CA VAL A 123 -1.41 11.06 3.74
C VAL A 123 -2.36 11.10 2.56
N THR A 124 -3.36 11.97 2.65
CA THR A 124 -4.38 12.14 1.63
C THR A 124 -4.19 13.43 0.84
N PHE A 125 -4.61 13.41 -0.42
CA PHE A 125 -4.52 14.51 -1.37
C PHE A 125 -5.91 14.76 -1.95
N ALA A 126 -6.55 15.86 -1.53
CA ALA A 126 -7.96 16.14 -1.84
C ALA A 126 -8.23 16.31 -3.34
N ASP A 127 -7.24 16.74 -4.09
CA ASP A 127 -7.33 17.15 -5.48
C ASP A 127 -6.47 16.28 -6.43
N GLU A 128 -6.18 15.04 -6.03
CA GLU A 128 -5.49 14.04 -6.83
C GLU A 128 -6.35 12.79 -7.04
N GLY A 129 -6.22 12.21 -8.23
CA GLY A 129 -6.81 10.93 -8.60
C GLY A 129 -5.81 9.77 -8.50
N HIS A 130 -5.89 8.85 -9.48
CA HIS A 130 -4.98 7.71 -9.56
C HIS A 130 -3.60 8.15 -10.06
N GLY A 131 -2.67 8.33 -9.13
CA GLY A 131 -1.36 8.93 -9.37
C GLY A 131 -1.35 10.44 -9.14
N PHE A 132 -0.25 10.95 -8.56
CA PHE A 132 -0.11 12.36 -8.24
C PHE A 132 0.47 13.13 -9.42
N ARG A 133 -0.13 14.26 -9.78
CA ARG A 133 0.24 15.06 -10.95
C ARG A 133 0.64 16.48 -10.61
N LYS A 134 0.13 17.03 -9.50
CA LYS A 134 0.45 18.39 -9.08
C LYS A 134 1.81 18.41 -8.38
N ALA A 135 2.70 19.29 -8.82
CA ALA A 135 4.07 19.37 -8.30
C ALA A 135 4.11 19.49 -6.77
N ALA A 136 3.26 20.34 -6.18
CA ALA A 136 3.18 20.50 -4.73
C ALA A 136 2.80 19.20 -4.02
N ASN A 137 1.88 18.41 -4.57
CA ASN A 137 1.46 17.14 -4.00
C ASN A 137 2.53 16.06 -4.16
N ILE A 138 3.25 16.05 -5.29
CA ILE A 138 4.39 15.15 -5.50
C ILE A 138 5.49 15.44 -4.48
N ILE A 139 5.85 16.71 -4.28
CA ILE A 139 6.84 17.13 -3.27
C ILE A 139 6.38 16.69 -1.88
N ARG A 140 5.14 17.02 -1.50
CA ARG A 140 4.58 16.62 -0.20
C ARG A 140 4.57 15.10 -0.01
N ALA A 141 4.27 14.33 -1.03
CA ALA A 141 4.29 12.88 -0.98
C ALA A 141 5.71 12.35 -0.69
N MET A 142 6.71 12.87 -1.43
CA MET A 142 8.11 12.46 -1.24
C MET A 142 8.66 12.87 0.13
N GLU A 143 8.36 14.09 0.59
CA GLU A 143 8.78 14.58 1.91
C GLU A 143 8.12 13.78 3.05
N SER A 144 6.83 13.48 2.92
CA SER A 144 6.10 12.66 3.91
C SER A 144 6.68 11.26 4.00
N GLU A 145 6.98 10.65 2.86
CA GLU A 145 7.59 9.33 2.79
C GLU A 145 9.00 9.33 3.40
N LEU A 146 9.84 10.30 3.05
CA LEU A 146 11.19 10.45 3.60
C LEU A 146 11.16 10.65 5.12
N ASN A 147 10.30 11.54 5.61
CA ASN A 147 10.17 11.80 7.05
C ASN A 147 9.68 10.57 7.80
N PHE A 148 8.72 9.83 7.22
CA PHE A 148 8.25 8.57 7.80
C PHE A 148 9.40 7.57 7.98
N TYR A 149 10.26 7.40 6.97
CA TYR A 149 11.40 6.50 7.09
C TYR A 149 12.46 6.99 8.07
N LYS A 150 12.71 8.31 8.13
CA LYS A 150 13.60 8.89 9.15
C LYS A 150 13.13 8.55 10.56
N GLU A 151 11.85 8.71 10.83
CA GLU A 151 11.27 8.33 12.13
C GLU A 151 11.35 6.83 12.40
N VAL A 152 11.01 5.99 11.40
CA VAL A 152 11.01 4.53 11.55
C VAL A 152 12.40 3.98 11.86
N PHE A 153 13.44 4.52 11.24
CA PHE A 153 14.81 4.02 11.35
C PHE A 153 15.73 4.88 12.24
N GLY A 154 15.20 5.91 12.91
CA GLY A 154 15.99 6.80 13.76
C GLY A 154 17.08 7.56 13.00
N LEU A 155 16.79 8.02 11.78
CA LEU A 155 17.74 8.71 10.90
C LEU A 155 17.65 10.24 11.04
N GLU A 156 17.19 10.76 12.15
CA GLU A 156 17.12 12.20 12.41
C GLU A 156 18.53 12.80 12.43
N GLY A 157 18.76 13.78 11.55
CA GLY A 157 20.04 14.46 11.41
C GLY A 157 21.02 13.89 10.36
N ALA A 158 20.61 12.92 9.56
CA ALA A 158 21.48 12.25 8.58
C ALA A 158 21.40 12.85 7.14
N LEU A 159 21.15 14.16 7.00
CA LEU A 159 21.30 14.91 5.72
C LEU A 159 21.92 16.26 5.98
#